data_1af1aca0fb737fb580fa514eb21c309f
#
_entry.id   1af1aca0fb737fb580fa514eb21c309f
#
_cell.length_a   1.000
_cell.length_b   1.000
_cell.length_c   1.000
_cell.angle_alpha   90.00
_cell.angle_beta   90.00
_cell.angle_gamma   90.00
#
_symmetry.space_group_name_H-M   'P 1'
#
loop_
_entity.id
_entity.type
_entity.pdbx_description
1 polymer ?
#
loop_
_entity_poly.entity_id
_entity_poly.type
_entity_poly.pdbx_seq_one_letter_code
_entity_poly.pdbx_strand_id
1 'polypeptide(L)'
;MENIYTIPVNEAFEDSVGENIRCPFCLMRERLETNEIDLILGASMIEPDTRIKTNEMGFCPEHFDTLLNGGKALPFALMMESHVNHIREKLKGPGLMTGPNANADVKLLTELDSSCYVCSRIDYHFTRMIDTAVYLWENDESFRKKVEATEKFCYSHFAKFVAAGKTRLNGRNFNAFYKTVYGIQDAYTEKLSEDVSFFCKKFDYRYADEPWGDSKDAPERAAKLFCGDKAKSK
;
A
#
# COMPACT_ATOMS: atom_id res chain seq x y z
N MET A 1 16.03 -16.25 -4.67
CA MET A 1 15.10 -15.09 -4.62
C MET A 1 14.29 -15.10 -5.90
N GLU A 2 12.99 -14.87 -5.83
CA GLU A 2 12.13 -14.96 -7.01
C GLU A 2 12.38 -13.77 -7.94
N ASN A 3 12.87 -14.02 -9.16
CA ASN A 3 13.17 -12.95 -10.14
C ASN A 3 11.94 -12.17 -10.63
N ILE A 4 10.73 -12.66 -10.29
CA ILE A 4 9.46 -12.07 -10.75
C ILE A 4 9.22 -10.64 -10.24
N TYR A 5 9.84 -10.26 -9.11
CA TYR A 5 9.68 -8.91 -8.56
C TYR A 5 10.73 -7.91 -9.03
N THR A 6 11.77 -8.35 -9.76
CA THR A 6 12.87 -7.49 -10.20
C THR A 6 12.37 -6.37 -11.13
N ILE A 7 11.55 -6.71 -12.13
CA ILE A 7 11.03 -5.75 -13.10
C ILE A 7 10.12 -4.73 -12.41
N PRO A 8 9.02 -5.12 -11.73
CA PRO A 8 8.10 -4.17 -11.14
C PRO A 8 8.73 -3.30 -10.04
N VAL A 9 9.77 -3.79 -9.35
CA VAL A 9 10.53 -2.97 -8.40
C VAL A 9 11.36 -1.91 -9.12
N ASN A 10 12.09 -2.28 -10.19
CA ASN A 10 12.86 -1.32 -10.99
C ASN A 10 11.97 -0.23 -11.58
N GLU A 11 10.86 -0.60 -12.21
CA GLU A 11 9.90 0.34 -12.80
C GLU A 11 9.32 1.31 -11.76
N ALA A 12 8.98 0.82 -10.56
CA ALA A 12 8.44 1.69 -9.52
C ALA A 12 9.44 2.74 -9.03
N PHE A 13 10.73 2.42 -8.97
CA PHE A 13 11.78 3.39 -8.65
C PHE A 13 12.03 4.37 -9.79
N GLU A 14 11.98 3.92 -11.05
CA GLU A 14 12.08 4.79 -12.23
C GLU A 14 10.91 5.78 -12.32
N ASP A 15 9.69 5.31 -12.12
CA ASP A 15 8.47 6.13 -12.24
C ASP A 15 8.21 7.01 -11.01
N SER A 16 9.02 6.86 -9.95
CA SER A 16 8.88 7.64 -8.70
C SER A 16 9.52 9.03 -8.78
N VAL A 17 10.34 9.29 -9.81
CA VAL A 17 11.10 10.53 -10.01
C VAL A 17 10.54 11.38 -11.16
N GLY A 18 10.89 12.65 -11.22
CA GLY A 18 10.49 13.56 -12.29
C GLY A 18 9.34 14.49 -11.91
N GLU A 19 8.41 14.78 -12.84
CA GLU A 19 7.35 15.78 -12.61
C GLU A 19 6.37 15.41 -11.48
N ASN A 20 6.13 14.12 -11.27
CA ASN A 20 5.23 13.61 -10.22
C ASN A 20 6.01 12.81 -9.17
N ILE A 21 6.70 13.51 -8.28
CA ILE A 21 7.47 12.91 -7.20
C ILE A 21 6.58 12.06 -6.29
N ARG A 22 6.80 10.75 -6.28
CA ARG A 22 6.03 9.79 -5.49
C ARG A 22 6.96 8.85 -4.70
N CYS A 23 6.44 8.30 -3.64
CA CYS A 23 7.12 7.19 -2.95
C CYS A 23 7.08 5.92 -3.84
N PRO A 24 8.23 5.31 -4.20
CA PRO A 24 8.23 4.12 -5.07
C PRO A 24 7.43 2.95 -4.49
N PHE A 25 7.42 2.80 -3.18
CA PHE A 25 6.63 1.76 -2.51
C PHE A 25 5.13 2.04 -2.52
N CYS A 26 4.70 3.30 -2.56
CA CYS A 26 3.30 3.64 -2.79
C CYS A 26 2.87 3.24 -4.20
N LEU A 27 3.71 3.47 -5.22
CA LEU A 27 3.47 3.01 -6.59
C LEU A 27 3.37 1.48 -6.69
N MET A 28 4.27 0.75 -6.03
CA MET A 28 4.20 -0.72 -5.99
C MET A 28 2.88 -1.21 -5.39
N ARG A 29 2.47 -0.63 -4.26
CA ARG A 29 1.22 -1.01 -3.59
C ARG A 29 0.00 -0.73 -4.44
N GLU A 30 -0.06 0.44 -5.08
CA GLU A 30 -1.14 0.83 -6.00
C GLU A 30 -1.25 -0.13 -7.19
N ARG A 31 -0.11 -0.50 -7.80
CA ARG A 31 -0.08 -1.47 -8.91
C ARG A 31 -0.53 -2.87 -8.48
N LEU A 32 -0.10 -3.31 -7.29
CA LEU A 32 -0.55 -4.58 -6.73
C LEU A 32 -2.06 -4.58 -6.48
N GLU A 33 -2.61 -3.50 -5.92
CA GLU A 33 -4.04 -3.35 -5.66
C GLU A 33 -4.84 -3.37 -6.96
N THR A 34 -4.43 -2.57 -7.95
CA THR A 34 -5.09 -2.53 -9.27
C THR A 34 -5.08 -3.90 -9.93
N ASN A 35 -3.93 -4.57 -9.95
CA ASN A 35 -3.80 -5.90 -10.54
C ASN A 35 -4.67 -6.95 -9.82
N GLU A 36 -4.72 -6.93 -8.48
CA GLU A 36 -5.50 -7.90 -7.72
C GLU A 36 -7.02 -7.68 -7.92
N ILE A 37 -7.48 -6.41 -7.96
CA ILE A 37 -8.87 -6.06 -8.28
C ILE A 37 -9.24 -6.52 -9.69
N ASP A 38 -8.39 -6.27 -10.68
CA ASP A 38 -8.64 -6.71 -12.06
C ASP A 38 -8.69 -8.23 -12.21
N LEU A 39 -7.81 -8.94 -11.50
CA LEU A 39 -7.83 -10.41 -11.45
C LEU A 39 -9.13 -10.94 -10.83
N ILE A 40 -9.54 -10.40 -9.68
CA ILE A 40 -10.74 -10.82 -8.96
C ILE A 40 -12.00 -10.56 -9.78
N LEU A 41 -12.10 -9.40 -10.42
CA LEU A 41 -13.23 -9.04 -11.29
C LEU A 41 -13.11 -9.61 -12.72
N GLY A 42 -12.07 -10.38 -13.00
CA GLY A 42 -11.76 -11.00 -14.28
C GLY A 42 -11.63 -12.52 -14.21
N ALA A 43 -10.48 -13.02 -14.64
CA ALA A 43 -10.24 -14.46 -14.79
C ALA A 43 -10.31 -15.24 -13.47
N SER A 44 -9.83 -14.67 -12.36
CA SER A 44 -9.79 -15.37 -11.07
C SER A 44 -11.17 -15.54 -10.41
N MET A 45 -12.20 -14.84 -10.89
CA MET A 45 -13.56 -14.99 -10.39
C MET A 45 -14.10 -16.42 -10.51
N ILE A 46 -13.71 -17.14 -11.58
CA ILE A 46 -14.16 -18.52 -11.84
C ILE A 46 -13.24 -19.57 -11.23
N GLU A 47 -12.09 -19.19 -10.70
CA GLU A 47 -11.12 -20.10 -10.09
C GLU A 47 -11.63 -20.57 -8.71
N PRO A 48 -11.79 -21.91 -8.49
CA PRO A 48 -12.31 -22.45 -7.24
C PRO A 48 -11.51 -22.00 -6.00
N ASP A 49 -10.19 -22.03 -6.09
CA ASP A 49 -9.31 -21.67 -4.97
C ASP A 49 -9.44 -20.20 -4.58
N THR A 50 -9.63 -19.32 -5.55
CA THR A 50 -9.88 -17.90 -5.31
C THR A 50 -11.24 -17.71 -4.66
N ARG A 51 -12.27 -18.41 -5.13
CA ARG A 51 -13.62 -18.35 -4.56
C ARG A 51 -13.68 -18.83 -3.12
N ILE A 52 -12.99 -19.92 -2.81
CA ILE A 52 -12.93 -20.43 -1.43
C ILE A 52 -12.30 -19.36 -0.51
N LYS A 53 -11.15 -18.81 -0.90
CA LYS A 53 -10.45 -17.81 -0.09
C LYS A 53 -11.23 -16.49 0.05
N THR A 54 -11.85 -16.00 -1.02
CA THR A 54 -12.69 -14.79 -0.95
C THR A 54 -13.93 -15.00 -0.10
N ASN A 55 -14.52 -16.20 -0.11
CA ASN A 55 -15.64 -16.55 0.76
C ASN A 55 -15.23 -16.64 2.24
N GLU A 56 -14.02 -17.12 2.53
CA GLU A 56 -13.50 -17.24 3.90
C GLU A 56 -13.07 -15.90 4.49
N MET A 57 -12.39 -15.07 3.70
CA MET A 57 -11.76 -13.83 4.17
C MET A 57 -12.61 -12.58 3.97
N GLY A 58 -13.54 -12.59 3.02
CA GLY A 58 -14.27 -11.39 2.63
C GLY A 58 -13.35 -10.25 2.17
N PHE A 59 -13.82 -9.04 2.31
CA PHE A 59 -13.12 -7.82 1.92
C PHE A 59 -13.33 -6.73 2.97
N CYS A 60 -12.34 -5.88 3.20
CA CYS A 60 -12.51 -4.69 4.04
C CYS A 60 -13.43 -3.65 3.35
N PRO A 61 -13.98 -2.68 4.08
CA PRO A 61 -14.88 -1.68 3.51
C PRO A 61 -14.32 -0.94 2.29
N GLU A 62 -13.01 -0.60 2.32
CA GLU A 62 -12.32 0.08 1.21
C GLU A 62 -12.30 -0.80 -0.06
N HIS A 63 -12.03 -2.10 0.08
CA HIS A 63 -12.01 -3.00 -1.06
C HIS A 63 -13.42 -3.42 -1.52
N PHE A 64 -14.40 -3.49 -0.62
CA PHE A 64 -15.80 -3.63 -1.05
C PHE A 64 -16.24 -2.46 -1.92
N ASP A 65 -15.92 -1.22 -1.51
CA ASP A 65 -16.23 -0.03 -2.30
C ASP A 65 -15.53 -0.05 -3.66
N THR A 66 -14.23 -0.37 -3.68
CA THR A 66 -13.44 -0.47 -4.92
C THR A 66 -14.02 -1.54 -5.88
N LEU A 67 -14.36 -2.72 -5.38
CA LEU A 67 -14.94 -3.81 -6.17
C LEU A 67 -16.34 -3.46 -6.70
N LEU A 68 -17.17 -2.82 -5.88
CA LEU A 68 -18.52 -2.39 -6.24
C LEU A 68 -18.49 -1.34 -7.35
N ASN A 69 -17.54 -0.38 -7.25
CA ASN A 69 -17.39 0.72 -8.21
C ASN A 69 -16.48 0.37 -9.41
N GLY A 70 -15.93 -0.84 -9.45
CA GLY A 70 -15.00 -1.30 -10.50
C GLY A 70 -15.65 -1.55 -11.88
N GLY A 71 -16.94 -1.21 -12.07
CA GLY A 71 -17.63 -1.25 -13.36
C GLY A 71 -17.99 -2.66 -13.90
N LYS A 72 -17.67 -3.71 -13.14
CA LYS A 72 -17.93 -5.12 -13.54
C LYS A 72 -18.99 -5.74 -12.63
N ALA A 73 -20.25 -5.32 -12.81
CA ALA A 73 -21.36 -5.68 -11.92
C ALA A 73 -21.62 -7.20 -11.80
N LEU A 74 -21.58 -7.96 -12.91
CA LEU A 74 -21.83 -9.40 -12.89
C LEU A 74 -20.76 -10.19 -12.14
N PRO A 75 -19.44 -10.00 -12.40
CA PRO A 75 -18.40 -10.62 -11.60
C PRO A 75 -18.52 -10.36 -10.10
N PHE A 76 -18.76 -9.11 -9.73
CA PHE A 76 -18.97 -8.75 -8.33
C PHE A 76 -20.18 -9.44 -7.72
N ALA A 77 -21.33 -9.45 -8.42
CA ALA A 77 -22.56 -10.10 -7.95
C ALA A 77 -22.35 -11.62 -7.73
N LEU A 78 -21.67 -12.31 -8.64
CA LEU A 78 -21.36 -13.74 -8.51
C LEU A 78 -20.46 -14.04 -7.31
N MET A 79 -19.50 -13.16 -7.01
CA MET A 79 -18.70 -13.27 -5.79
C MET A 79 -19.56 -13.09 -4.55
N MET A 80 -20.40 -12.06 -4.52
CA MET A 80 -21.27 -11.76 -3.38
C MET A 80 -22.27 -12.88 -3.14
N GLU A 81 -22.85 -13.45 -4.17
CA GLU A 81 -23.75 -14.61 -4.05
C GLU A 81 -23.09 -15.76 -3.28
N SER A 82 -21.88 -16.16 -3.68
CA SER A 82 -21.19 -17.25 -2.98
C SER A 82 -20.72 -16.89 -1.58
N HIS A 83 -20.29 -15.63 -1.38
CA HIS A 83 -19.84 -15.15 -0.07
C HIS A 83 -21.00 -15.09 0.93
N VAL A 84 -22.14 -14.54 0.53
CA VAL A 84 -23.36 -14.48 1.36
C VAL A 84 -23.83 -15.88 1.71
N ASN A 85 -23.88 -16.81 0.74
CA ASN A 85 -24.26 -18.19 1.00
C ASN A 85 -23.30 -18.89 1.97
N HIS A 86 -21.99 -18.71 1.78
CA HIS A 86 -20.97 -19.27 2.67
C HIS A 86 -21.12 -18.79 4.11
N ILE A 87 -21.31 -17.49 4.34
CA ILE A 87 -21.51 -16.95 5.69
C ILE A 87 -22.83 -17.45 6.28
N ARG A 88 -23.92 -17.46 5.49
CA ARG A 88 -25.22 -17.99 5.92
C ARG A 88 -25.15 -19.43 6.38
N GLU A 89 -24.38 -20.28 5.70
CA GLU A 89 -24.19 -21.69 6.07
C GLU A 89 -23.36 -21.86 7.35
N LYS A 90 -22.42 -20.94 7.61
CA LYS A 90 -21.57 -20.98 8.81
C LYS A 90 -22.23 -20.42 10.05
N LEU A 91 -23.19 -19.50 9.90
CA LEU A 91 -23.96 -18.96 11.01
C LEU A 91 -24.83 -20.04 11.65
N LYS A 92 -24.67 -20.25 12.95
CA LYS A 92 -25.35 -21.32 13.69
C LYS A 92 -26.73 -20.88 14.18
N GLY A 93 -26.88 -19.61 14.50
CA GLY A 93 -28.12 -19.04 15.04
C GLY A 93 -28.56 -19.70 16.36
N PRO A 94 -29.84 -19.50 16.77
CA PRO A 94 -30.40 -20.14 17.94
C PRO A 94 -30.69 -21.62 17.61
N GLY A 95 -29.96 -22.54 18.22
CA GLY A 95 -30.17 -24.00 18.08
C GLY A 95 -31.41 -24.45 18.84
N LEU A 96 -32.21 -25.38 18.21
CA LEU A 96 -33.43 -25.90 18.80
C LEU A 96 -33.16 -26.74 20.08
N MET A 97 -32.00 -27.38 20.18
CA MET A 97 -31.67 -28.31 21.26
C MET A 97 -30.38 -27.93 22.05
N THR A 98 -29.55 -27.03 21.54
CA THR A 98 -28.23 -26.71 22.12
C THR A 98 -28.13 -25.29 22.69
N GLY A 99 -29.19 -24.52 22.67
CA GLY A 99 -29.19 -23.09 23.05
C GLY A 99 -28.53 -22.18 22.00
N PRO A 100 -28.45 -20.88 22.26
CA PRO A 100 -27.91 -19.91 21.30
C PRO A 100 -26.39 -20.06 21.14
N ASN A 101 -25.94 -20.18 19.89
CA ASN A 101 -24.52 -20.19 19.52
C ASN A 101 -23.97 -18.78 19.27
N ALA A 102 -24.52 -17.76 19.95
CA ALA A 102 -24.20 -16.36 19.72
C ALA A 102 -22.69 -16.06 19.77
N ASN A 103 -21.94 -16.71 20.70
CA ASN A 103 -20.51 -16.51 20.79
C ASN A 103 -19.73 -16.99 19.57
N ALA A 104 -20.20 -18.11 18.95
CA ALA A 104 -19.55 -18.64 17.74
C ALA A 104 -19.86 -17.74 16.53
N ASP A 105 -21.10 -17.26 16.43
CA ASP A 105 -21.51 -16.34 15.35
C ASP A 105 -20.81 -14.98 15.49
N VAL A 106 -20.70 -14.43 16.70
CA VAL A 106 -19.94 -13.19 16.97
C VAL A 106 -18.47 -13.37 16.59
N LYS A 107 -17.84 -14.49 16.99
CA LYS A 107 -16.45 -14.78 16.64
C LYS A 107 -16.25 -14.81 15.13
N LEU A 108 -17.11 -15.56 14.40
CA LEU A 108 -17.05 -15.66 12.94
C LEU A 108 -17.13 -14.28 12.28
N LEU A 109 -18.09 -13.45 12.67
CA LEU A 109 -18.30 -12.13 12.08
C LEU A 109 -17.18 -11.14 12.45
N THR A 110 -16.63 -11.23 13.67
CA THR A 110 -15.48 -10.40 14.09
C THR A 110 -14.20 -10.77 13.32
N GLU A 111 -13.96 -12.07 13.11
CA GLU A 111 -12.84 -12.55 12.31
C GLU A 111 -12.98 -12.08 10.85
N LEU A 112 -14.18 -12.13 10.30
CA LEU A 112 -14.49 -11.66 8.95
C LEU A 112 -14.26 -10.14 8.81
N ASP A 113 -14.74 -9.34 9.79
CA ASP A 113 -14.57 -7.88 9.81
C ASP A 113 -13.09 -7.45 9.84
N SER A 114 -12.22 -8.26 10.45
CA SER A 114 -10.77 -8.02 10.55
C SER A 114 -9.97 -8.61 9.40
N SER A 115 -10.60 -9.31 8.45
CA SER A 115 -9.93 -9.98 7.34
C SER A 115 -10.26 -9.34 5.99
N CYS A 116 -9.33 -9.47 5.03
CA CYS A 116 -9.56 -9.03 3.66
C CYS A 116 -8.64 -9.79 2.71
N TYR A 117 -9.24 -10.47 1.73
CA TYR A 117 -8.49 -11.21 0.73
C TYR A 117 -7.51 -10.31 -0.05
N VAL A 118 -7.98 -9.17 -0.54
CA VAL A 118 -7.13 -8.23 -1.32
C VAL A 118 -5.96 -7.73 -0.49
N CYS A 119 -6.21 -7.26 0.75
CA CYS A 119 -5.14 -6.81 1.64
C CYS A 119 -4.08 -7.90 1.86
N SER A 120 -4.51 -9.15 2.10
CA SER A 120 -3.60 -10.26 2.34
C SER A 120 -2.72 -10.57 1.12
N ARG A 121 -3.29 -10.47 -0.08
CA ARG A 121 -2.56 -10.67 -1.34
C ARG A 121 -1.55 -9.55 -1.58
N ILE A 122 -1.98 -8.29 -1.39
CA ILE A 122 -1.10 -7.13 -1.49
C ILE A 122 0.07 -7.28 -0.51
N ASP A 123 -0.19 -7.54 0.76
CA ASP A 123 0.85 -7.61 1.79
C ASP A 123 1.84 -8.76 1.53
N TYR A 124 1.35 -9.89 1.01
CA TYR A 124 2.20 -11.00 0.60
C TYR A 124 3.20 -10.62 -0.50
N HIS A 125 2.74 -10.00 -1.57
CA HIS A 125 3.60 -9.58 -2.68
C HIS A 125 4.45 -8.37 -2.33
N PHE A 126 3.88 -7.39 -1.65
CA PHE A 126 4.54 -6.15 -1.26
C PHE A 126 5.76 -6.38 -0.36
N THR A 127 5.63 -7.27 0.64
CA THR A 127 6.76 -7.65 1.49
C THR A 127 7.92 -8.20 0.66
N ARG A 128 7.63 -9.06 -0.33
CA ARG A 128 8.64 -9.62 -1.23
C ARG A 128 9.26 -8.58 -2.15
N MET A 129 8.49 -7.59 -2.59
CA MET A 129 9.01 -6.48 -3.38
C MET A 129 9.97 -5.60 -2.57
N ILE A 130 9.66 -5.31 -1.30
CA ILE A 130 10.58 -4.59 -0.41
C ILE A 130 11.87 -5.40 -0.22
N ASP A 131 11.75 -6.69 0.02
CA ASP A 131 12.90 -7.59 0.16
C ASP A 131 13.76 -7.64 -1.11
N THR A 132 13.10 -7.62 -2.29
CA THR A 132 13.78 -7.56 -3.59
C THR A 132 14.49 -6.23 -3.78
N ALA A 133 13.90 -5.11 -3.36
CA ALA A 133 14.54 -3.80 -3.42
C ALA A 133 15.83 -3.74 -2.57
N VAL A 134 15.82 -4.34 -1.37
CA VAL A 134 17.04 -4.46 -0.53
C VAL A 134 18.09 -5.33 -1.22
N TYR A 135 17.68 -6.45 -1.80
CA TYR A 135 18.59 -7.33 -2.53
C TYR A 135 19.22 -6.65 -3.73
N LEU A 136 18.42 -5.93 -4.55
CA LEU A 136 18.91 -5.19 -5.69
C LEU A 136 19.85 -4.06 -5.27
N TRP A 137 19.54 -3.35 -4.19
CA TRP A 137 20.42 -2.32 -3.65
C TRP A 137 21.81 -2.89 -3.29
N GLU A 138 21.88 -4.09 -2.74
CA GLU A 138 23.15 -4.73 -2.40
C GLU A 138 23.93 -5.22 -3.62
N ASN A 139 23.23 -5.79 -4.62
CA ASN A 139 23.86 -6.59 -5.70
C ASN A 139 23.82 -5.93 -7.09
N ASP A 140 23.09 -4.83 -7.27
CA ASP A 140 22.92 -4.14 -8.56
C ASP A 140 23.25 -2.64 -8.41
N GLU A 141 24.38 -2.23 -9.00
CA GLU A 141 24.82 -0.82 -8.98
C GLU A 141 23.83 0.10 -9.72
N SER A 142 23.20 -0.39 -10.78
CA SER A 142 22.23 0.41 -11.53
C SER A 142 20.98 0.71 -10.69
N PHE A 143 20.51 -0.28 -9.92
CA PHE A 143 19.40 -0.09 -8.99
C PHE A 143 19.78 0.81 -7.81
N ARG A 144 21.01 0.71 -7.32
CA ARG A 144 21.51 1.61 -6.27
C ARG A 144 21.42 3.07 -6.69
N LYS A 145 21.80 3.39 -7.94
CA LYS A 145 21.66 4.73 -8.52
C LYS A 145 20.21 5.18 -8.60
N LYS A 146 19.25 4.28 -8.88
CA LYS A 146 17.81 4.61 -8.85
C LYS A 146 17.33 4.93 -7.43
N VAL A 147 17.78 4.19 -6.43
CA VAL A 147 17.50 4.52 -5.03
C VAL A 147 18.07 5.88 -4.66
N GLU A 148 19.30 6.19 -5.06
CA GLU A 148 19.95 7.49 -4.81
C GLU A 148 19.25 8.65 -5.53
N ALA A 149 18.60 8.39 -6.67
CA ALA A 149 17.80 9.37 -7.40
C ALA A 149 16.39 9.56 -6.83
N THR A 150 15.94 8.69 -5.91
CA THR A 150 14.63 8.82 -5.28
C THR A 150 14.59 10.08 -4.40
N GLU A 151 13.55 10.86 -4.53
CA GLU A 151 13.43 12.13 -3.80
C GLU A 151 12.79 11.97 -2.42
N LYS A 152 11.89 11.00 -2.25
CA LYS A 152 11.20 10.77 -0.97
C LYS A 152 10.72 9.34 -0.78
N PHE A 153 10.56 8.97 0.48
CA PHE A 153 9.71 7.87 0.93
C PHE A 153 8.63 8.42 1.86
N CYS A 154 7.41 7.86 1.86
CA CYS A 154 6.51 8.14 2.98
C CYS A 154 7.01 7.42 4.24
N TYR A 155 6.72 7.95 5.42
CA TYR A 155 7.28 7.41 6.68
C TYR A 155 6.97 5.94 6.93
N SER A 156 5.76 5.49 6.58
CA SER A 156 5.41 4.06 6.72
C SER A 156 6.31 3.17 5.87
N HIS A 157 6.57 3.56 4.61
CA HIS A 157 7.39 2.77 3.71
C HIS A 157 8.89 2.95 3.96
N PHE A 158 9.32 4.14 4.38
CA PHE A 158 10.68 4.34 4.90
C PHE A 158 10.99 3.36 6.04
N ALA A 159 10.10 3.28 7.03
CA ALA A 159 10.27 2.37 8.16
C ALA A 159 10.34 0.90 7.72
N LYS A 160 9.47 0.47 6.80
CA LYS A 160 9.47 -0.90 6.26
C LYS A 160 10.73 -1.22 5.47
N PHE A 161 11.21 -0.27 4.66
CA PHE A 161 12.42 -0.46 3.85
C PHE A 161 13.67 -0.55 4.72
N VAL A 162 13.79 0.33 5.73
CA VAL A 162 14.89 0.27 6.71
C VAL A 162 14.85 -1.01 7.53
N ALA A 163 13.66 -1.44 7.98
CA ALA A 163 13.51 -2.70 8.73
C ALA A 163 13.92 -3.93 7.90
N ALA A 164 13.54 -3.97 6.62
CA ALA A 164 13.96 -5.03 5.70
C ALA A 164 15.48 -5.01 5.49
N GLY A 165 16.07 -3.81 5.28
CA GLY A 165 17.52 -3.65 5.18
C GLY A 165 18.26 -4.15 6.41
N LYS A 166 17.75 -3.81 7.61
CA LYS A 166 18.34 -4.27 8.89
C LYS A 166 18.30 -5.80 9.05
N THR A 167 17.28 -6.43 8.51
CA THR A 167 17.11 -7.89 8.60
C THR A 167 17.98 -8.64 7.59
N ARG A 168 18.19 -8.07 6.39
CA ARG A 168 18.80 -8.77 5.26
C ARG A 168 20.27 -8.45 5.03
N LEU A 169 20.71 -7.24 5.35
CA LEU A 169 22.07 -6.79 5.11
C LEU A 169 22.97 -7.07 6.31
N ASN A 170 24.25 -7.37 6.04
CA ASN A 170 25.25 -7.38 7.10
C ASN A 170 25.50 -5.96 7.64
N GLY A 171 26.08 -5.84 8.82
CA GLY A 171 26.24 -4.56 9.52
C GLY A 171 26.93 -3.46 8.70
N ARG A 172 27.94 -3.78 7.89
CA ARG A 172 28.65 -2.80 7.04
C ARG A 172 27.75 -2.32 5.89
N ASN A 173 27.10 -3.26 5.20
CA ASN A 173 26.21 -2.93 4.08
C ASN A 173 24.96 -2.23 4.59
N PHE A 174 24.42 -2.62 5.75
CA PHE A 174 23.30 -1.92 6.38
C PHE A 174 23.64 -0.47 6.71
N ASN A 175 24.84 -0.18 7.25
CA ASN A 175 25.22 1.19 7.55
C ASN A 175 25.30 2.07 6.29
N ALA A 176 25.83 1.53 5.19
CA ALA A 176 25.87 2.24 3.91
C ALA A 176 24.44 2.48 3.36
N PHE A 177 23.61 1.43 3.35
CA PHE A 177 22.21 1.49 2.96
C PHE A 177 21.43 2.53 3.76
N TYR A 178 21.50 2.44 5.09
CA TYR A 178 20.77 3.34 5.98
C TYR A 178 21.22 4.79 5.81
N LYS A 179 22.52 5.03 5.64
CA LYS A 179 23.04 6.38 5.37
C LYS A 179 22.45 6.97 4.10
N THR A 180 22.36 6.18 3.01
CA THR A 180 21.76 6.62 1.75
C THR A 180 20.28 6.92 1.92
N VAL A 181 19.50 5.96 2.43
CA VAL A 181 18.04 6.08 2.55
C VAL A 181 17.64 7.18 3.55
N TYR A 182 18.37 7.30 4.66
CA TYR A 182 18.16 8.37 5.64
C TYR A 182 18.50 9.74 5.04
N GLY A 183 19.60 9.87 4.30
CA GLY A 183 19.99 11.14 3.68
C GLY A 183 18.93 11.66 2.68
N ILE A 184 18.33 10.76 1.89
CA ILE A 184 17.21 11.09 1.00
C ILE A 184 16.03 11.62 1.82
N GLN A 185 15.66 10.89 2.87
CA GLN A 185 14.50 11.23 3.69
C GLN A 185 14.68 12.54 4.46
N ASP A 186 15.88 12.76 4.99
CA ASP A 186 16.25 13.96 5.74
C ASP A 186 16.19 15.21 4.87
N ALA A 187 16.84 15.18 3.71
CA ALA A 187 16.85 16.28 2.75
C ALA A 187 15.43 16.67 2.28
N TYR A 188 14.58 15.67 1.98
CA TYR A 188 13.19 15.94 1.61
C TYR A 188 12.39 16.55 2.77
N THR A 189 12.56 16.02 3.98
CA THR A 189 11.83 16.49 5.16
C THR A 189 12.24 17.91 5.56
N GLU A 190 13.53 18.23 5.48
CA GLU A 190 14.05 19.57 5.73
C GLU A 190 13.41 20.60 4.78
N LYS A 191 13.50 20.36 3.45
CA LYS A 191 12.88 21.21 2.45
C LYS A 191 11.37 21.37 2.65
N LEU A 192 10.67 20.26 2.91
CA LEU A 192 9.23 20.29 3.13
C LEU A 192 8.85 21.10 4.38
N SER A 193 9.66 21.03 5.44
CA SER A 193 9.45 21.81 6.67
C SER A 193 9.58 23.32 6.39
N GLU A 194 10.55 23.72 5.56
CA GLU A 194 10.70 25.11 5.11
C GLU A 194 9.51 25.58 4.29
N ASP A 195 9.05 24.75 3.32
CA ASP A 195 7.90 25.04 2.46
C ASP A 195 6.62 25.19 3.28
N VAL A 196 6.36 24.30 4.26
CA VAL A 196 5.20 24.41 5.17
C VAL A 196 5.30 25.66 6.02
N SER A 197 6.49 26.00 6.52
CA SER A 197 6.71 27.21 7.30
C SER A 197 6.43 28.47 6.46
N PHE A 198 6.86 28.48 5.20
CA PHE A 198 6.58 29.58 4.30
C PHE A 198 5.09 29.65 3.93
N PHE A 199 4.43 28.51 3.70
CA PHE A 199 2.97 28.47 3.52
C PHE A 199 2.25 29.19 4.68
N CYS A 200 2.64 28.91 5.93
CA CYS A 200 2.06 29.55 7.09
C CYS A 200 2.30 31.10 7.10
N LYS A 201 3.51 31.53 6.69
CA LYS A 201 3.84 32.96 6.60
C LYS A 201 2.99 33.71 5.57
N LYS A 202 2.51 33.06 4.52
CA LYS A 202 1.65 33.65 3.48
C LYS A 202 0.32 34.17 4.00
N PHE A 203 -0.11 33.79 5.18
CA PHE A 203 -1.29 34.34 5.86
C PHE A 203 -1.00 35.64 6.65
N ASP A 204 0.26 36.08 6.72
CA ASP A 204 0.65 37.37 7.22
C ASP A 204 0.75 38.34 6.04
N TYR A 205 0.08 39.53 6.16
CA TYR A 205 0.04 40.54 5.12
C TYR A 205 1.43 41.00 4.64
N ARG A 206 2.44 40.90 5.49
CA ARG A 206 3.84 41.26 5.16
C ARG A 206 4.44 40.38 4.05
N TYR A 207 3.93 39.17 3.87
CA TYR A 207 4.39 38.20 2.88
C TYR A 207 3.38 38.02 1.73
N ALA A 208 2.31 38.84 1.66
CA ALA A 208 1.22 38.65 0.69
C ALA A 208 1.71 38.70 -0.76
N ASP A 209 2.64 39.63 -1.06
CA ASP A 209 3.15 39.86 -2.42
C ASP A 209 4.31 38.93 -2.82
N GLU A 210 4.86 38.16 -1.90
CA GLU A 210 5.93 37.21 -2.23
C GLU A 210 5.39 36.03 -3.08
N PRO A 211 6.15 35.48 -4.04
CA PRO A 211 5.71 34.31 -4.81
C PRO A 211 5.61 33.07 -3.91
N TRP A 212 4.60 32.25 -4.16
CA TRP A 212 4.39 31.00 -3.39
C TRP A 212 5.53 29.99 -3.54
N GLY A 213 6.22 29.96 -4.68
CA GLY A 213 7.21 28.93 -4.98
C GLY A 213 6.61 27.52 -4.81
N ASP A 214 7.39 26.63 -4.20
CA ASP A 214 6.99 25.26 -3.90
C ASP A 214 6.10 25.13 -2.66
N SER A 215 5.78 26.23 -1.95
CA SER A 215 5.05 26.14 -0.69
C SER A 215 3.52 25.97 -0.86
N LYS A 216 2.98 26.24 -2.06
CA LYS A 216 1.53 26.25 -2.29
C LYS A 216 0.85 24.93 -1.99
N ASP A 217 1.49 23.82 -2.30
CA ASP A 217 1.01 22.45 -2.07
C ASP A 217 1.69 21.75 -0.87
N ALA A 218 2.54 22.48 -0.12
CA ALA A 218 3.31 21.93 0.98
C ALA A 218 2.46 21.21 2.05
N PRO A 219 1.26 21.72 2.47
CA PRO A 219 0.41 20.97 3.39
C PRO A 219 -0.07 19.62 2.84
N GLU A 220 -0.36 19.55 1.53
CA GLU A 220 -0.76 18.29 0.89
C GLU A 220 0.43 17.31 0.82
N ARG A 221 1.62 17.79 0.44
CA ARG A 221 2.85 17.00 0.44
C ARG A 221 3.20 16.50 1.85
N ALA A 222 3.01 17.33 2.87
CA ALA A 222 3.19 16.94 4.26
C ALA A 222 2.21 15.83 4.68
N ALA A 223 0.93 15.94 4.34
CA ALA A 223 -0.03 14.88 4.60
C ALA A 223 0.36 13.56 3.91
N LYS A 224 0.79 13.62 2.64
CA LYS A 224 1.26 12.44 1.89
C LYS A 224 2.52 11.81 2.49
N LEU A 225 3.38 12.58 3.16
CA LEU A 225 4.55 12.05 3.87
C LEU A 225 4.13 11.11 5.01
N PHE A 226 3.04 11.40 5.70
CA PHE A 226 2.52 10.59 6.81
C PHE A 226 1.60 9.45 6.35
N CYS A 227 0.67 9.71 5.43
CA CYS A 227 -0.35 8.72 5.03
C CYS A 227 -0.04 7.96 3.73
N GLY A 228 1.05 8.32 3.04
CA GLY A 228 1.41 7.77 1.72
C GLY A 228 0.70 8.49 0.56
N ASP A 229 1.20 8.22 -0.65
CA ASP A 229 0.65 8.78 -1.89
C ASP A 229 -0.60 7.96 -2.32
N LYS A 230 -1.68 7.99 -1.54
CA LYS A 230 -2.93 7.36 -1.94
C LYS A 230 -3.46 8.07 -3.19
N ALA A 231 -3.83 7.29 -4.20
CA ALA A 231 -4.58 7.84 -5.33
C ALA A 231 -5.84 8.51 -4.79
N LYS A 232 -6.11 9.75 -5.21
CA LYS A 232 -7.41 10.35 -4.92
C LYS A 232 -8.44 9.48 -5.63
N SER A 233 -9.27 8.77 -4.86
CA SER A 233 -10.54 8.28 -5.40
C SER A 233 -11.31 9.49 -5.90
N LYS A 234 -11.44 9.61 -7.22
CA LYS A 234 -12.29 10.62 -7.86
C LYS A 234 -13.75 10.31 -7.60
#